data_0dc42d25200a3eede29907db9de66717
#
_entry.id   0dc42d25200a3eede29907db9de66717
#
_cell.length_a   1.000
_cell.length_b   1.000
_cell.length_c   1.000
_cell.angle_alpha   90.00
_cell.angle_beta   90.00
_cell.angle_gamma   90.00
#
_symmetry.space_group_name_H-M   'P 1'
#
loop_
_entity.id
_entity.type
_entity.pdbx_description
1 polymer ?
#
loop_
_entity_poly.entity_id
_entity_poly.type
_entity_poly.pdbx_seq_one_letter_code
_entity_poly.pdbx_strand_id
1 'polypeptide(L)'
;MGKSIQELLESRSDVTVQDFKAQEIDSSLPRVVIDFSSPDCLPAVLQACLDQRLPLITGTTGFSEEHRSLLTQAQAIIPILVASNMSIGIANLKQSINCFLETRAGPFTCQITEMHHANKIDSPSGTAIEIMRSLEEFLTDKISAPIKVKALRLGKIFGIHRV
;
A
#
# COMPACT_ATOMS: atom_id res chain seq x y z
N MET A 1 5.11 -5.26 11.10
CA MET A 1 5.52 -4.01 10.44
C MET A 1 5.66 -2.87 11.44
N GLY A 2 4.62 -2.49 12.21
CA GLY A 2 4.69 -1.37 13.16
C GLY A 2 5.91 -1.41 14.09
N LYS A 3 6.17 -2.54 14.77
CA LYS A 3 7.36 -2.71 15.62
C LYS A 3 8.68 -2.47 14.87
N SER A 4 8.82 -2.97 13.66
CA SER A 4 10.05 -2.79 12.86
C SER A 4 10.26 -1.32 12.46
N ILE A 5 9.18 -0.57 12.23
CA ILE A 5 9.25 0.86 11.97
C ILE A 5 9.65 1.61 13.24
N GLN A 6 9.07 1.24 14.38
CA GLN A 6 9.41 1.80 15.67
C GLN A 6 10.90 1.60 15.98
N GLU A 7 11.41 0.37 15.90
CA GLU A 7 12.82 0.03 16.11
C GLU A 7 13.76 0.82 15.18
N LEU A 8 13.38 1.01 13.92
CA LEU A 8 14.14 1.80 12.95
C LEU A 8 14.18 3.29 13.32
N LEU A 9 13.05 3.85 13.75
CA LEU A 9 12.93 5.27 14.06
C LEU A 9 13.52 5.62 15.44
N GLU A 10 13.51 4.71 16.41
CA GLU A 10 14.14 4.89 17.73
C GLU A 10 15.65 5.11 17.63
N SER A 11 16.30 4.67 16.55
CA SER A 11 17.72 4.94 16.29
C SER A 11 18.00 6.39 15.83
N ARG A 12 16.98 7.18 15.53
CA ARG A 12 17.10 8.56 15.03
C ARG A 12 16.92 9.57 16.15
N SER A 13 17.83 10.53 16.25
CA SER A 13 17.77 11.61 17.25
C SER A 13 16.80 12.75 16.92
N ASP A 14 16.34 12.82 15.67
CA ASP A 14 15.45 13.86 15.13
C ASP A 14 13.97 13.43 15.09
N VAL A 15 13.65 12.23 15.58
CA VAL A 15 12.30 11.67 15.58
C VAL A 15 11.95 11.14 16.97
N THR A 16 10.76 11.45 17.46
CA THR A 16 10.17 10.83 18.64
C THR A 16 9.03 9.90 18.22
N VAL A 17 9.11 8.64 18.62
CA VAL A 17 8.08 7.63 18.33
C VAL A 17 7.23 7.42 19.57
N GLN A 18 5.92 7.47 19.40
CA GLN A 18 4.96 7.21 20.45
C GLN A 18 3.91 6.20 20.00
N ASP A 19 3.44 5.35 20.90
CA ASP A 19 2.29 4.49 20.65
C ASP A 19 1.05 5.38 20.41
N PHE A 20 0.27 5.04 19.41
CA PHE A 20 -0.97 5.76 19.06
C PHE A 20 -1.96 5.89 20.22
N LYS A 21 -1.89 5.01 21.21
CA LYS A 21 -2.71 5.04 22.43
C LYS A 21 -2.15 5.93 23.55
N ALA A 22 -0.98 6.53 23.39
CA ALA A 22 -0.39 7.40 24.38
C ALA A 22 -1.23 8.68 24.55
N GLN A 23 -1.57 9.01 25.78
CA GLN A 23 -2.45 10.15 26.11
C GLN A 23 -1.77 11.51 26.04
N GLU A 24 -0.46 11.56 26.17
CA GLU A 24 0.32 12.81 26.15
C GLU A 24 1.18 12.86 24.89
N ILE A 25 0.74 13.66 23.93
CA ILE A 25 1.49 13.90 22.68
C ILE A 25 1.90 15.38 22.69
N ASP A 26 3.20 15.66 22.61
CA ASP A 26 3.70 17.02 22.45
C ASP A 26 3.14 17.62 21.15
N SER A 27 2.24 18.60 21.31
CA SER A 27 1.58 19.26 20.19
C SER A 27 2.43 20.34 19.49
N SER A 28 3.60 20.67 20.05
CA SER A 28 4.50 21.69 19.50
C SER A 28 5.30 21.22 18.27
N LEU A 29 5.43 19.90 18.07
CA LEU A 29 6.19 19.31 16.98
C LEU A 29 5.27 18.85 15.83
N PRO A 30 5.76 18.87 14.57
CA PRO A 30 5.07 18.24 13.46
C PRO A 30 4.85 16.75 13.72
N ARG A 31 3.64 16.26 13.50
CA ARG A 31 3.24 14.87 13.78
C ARG A 31 2.63 14.19 12.58
N VAL A 32 2.81 12.90 12.48
CA VAL A 32 2.17 12.03 11.49
C VAL A 32 1.80 10.70 12.14
N VAL A 33 0.65 10.18 11.79
CA VAL A 33 0.23 8.83 12.20
C VAL A 33 0.66 7.83 11.14
N ILE A 34 1.30 6.74 11.57
CA ILE A 34 1.70 5.62 10.70
C ILE A 34 0.93 4.38 11.14
N ASP A 35 0.08 3.86 10.26
CA ASP A 35 -0.80 2.72 10.53
C ASP A 35 -0.45 1.50 9.69
N PHE A 36 -0.16 0.38 10.36
CA PHE A 36 0.00 -0.96 9.78
C PHE A 36 -0.77 -1.99 10.64
N SER A 37 -1.99 -1.68 10.99
CA SER A 37 -2.82 -2.52 11.86
C SER A 37 -3.73 -3.48 11.08
N SER A 38 -5.01 -3.33 11.21
CA SER A 38 -6.03 -4.08 10.46
C SER A 38 -7.10 -3.13 9.92
N PRO A 39 -7.86 -3.53 8.88
CA PRO A 39 -8.97 -2.72 8.36
C PRO A 39 -9.97 -2.30 9.43
N ASP A 40 -10.25 -3.18 10.40
CA ASP A 40 -11.21 -2.91 11.49
C ASP A 40 -10.77 -1.76 12.41
N CYS A 41 -9.48 -1.44 12.44
CA CYS A 41 -8.96 -0.31 13.22
C CYS A 41 -9.14 1.03 12.50
N LEU A 42 -9.36 1.02 11.19
CA LEU A 42 -9.38 2.24 10.38
C LEU A 42 -10.35 3.32 10.89
N PRO A 43 -11.61 3.03 11.25
CA PRO A 43 -12.52 4.07 11.73
C PRO A 43 -11.99 4.81 12.96
N ALA A 44 -11.42 4.07 13.93
CA ALA A 44 -10.86 4.66 15.13
C ALA A 44 -9.58 5.49 14.85
N VAL A 45 -8.72 5.00 13.95
CA VAL A 45 -7.52 5.70 13.51
C VAL A 45 -7.89 6.99 12.79
N LEU A 46 -8.84 6.95 11.86
CA LEU A 46 -9.31 8.13 11.13
C LEU A 46 -9.93 9.16 12.07
N GLN A 47 -10.79 8.73 13.00
CA GLN A 47 -11.42 9.65 13.96
C GLN A 47 -10.36 10.42 14.74
N ALA A 48 -9.36 9.73 15.29
CA ALA A 48 -8.30 10.37 16.07
C ALA A 48 -7.42 11.30 15.18
N CYS A 49 -7.16 10.92 13.92
CA CYS A 49 -6.45 11.78 12.97
C CYS A 49 -7.24 13.04 12.65
N LEU A 50 -8.55 12.93 12.44
CA LEU A 50 -9.43 14.05 12.12
C LEU A 50 -9.56 15.02 13.30
N ASP A 51 -9.77 14.51 14.53
CA ASP A 51 -9.92 15.31 15.75
C ASP A 51 -8.69 16.19 16.00
N GLN A 52 -7.50 15.67 15.71
CA GLN A 52 -6.23 16.36 15.93
C GLN A 52 -5.61 16.96 14.66
N ARG A 53 -6.27 16.85 13.51
CA ARG A 53 -5.79 17.26 12.19
C ARG A 53 -4.41 16.68 11.84
N LEU A 54 -4.20 15.39 12.14
CA LEU A 54 -2.94 14.69 11.88
C LEU A 54 -2.93 14.05 10.50
N PRO A 55 -1.85 14.20 9.72
CA PRO A 55 -1.62 13.40 8.52
C PRO A 55 -1.58 11.90 8.85
N LEU A 56 -2.09 11.08 7.94
CA LEU A 56 -2.10 9.63 8.07
C LEU A 56 -1.31 8.97 6.93
N ILE A 57 -0.41 8.06 7.28
CA ILE A 57 0.21 7.10 6.35
C ILE A 57 -0.31 5.72 6.73
N THR A 58 -1.06 5.06 5.87
CA THR A 58 -1.51 3.69 6.13
C THR A 58 -0.98 2.71 5.08
N GLY A 59 -0.36 1.63 5.59
CA GLY A 59 0.04 0.45 4.82
C GLY A 59 -0.86 -0.75 5.09
N THR A 60 -1.97 -0.55 5.79
CA THR A 60 -2.98 -1.58 6.01
C THR A 60 -3.63 -1.97 4.69
N THR A 61 -3.77 -3.27 4.45
CA THR A 61 -4.38 -3.84 3.23
C THR A 61 -5.73 -4.47 3.55
N GLY A 62 -6.53 -4.78 2.53
CA GLY A 62 -7.81 -5.46 2.70
C GLY A 62 -8.98 -4.52 3.00
N PHE A 63 -8.88 -3.24 2.69
CA PHE A 63 -9.96 -2.27 2.84
C PHE A 63 -11.17 -2.62 1.96
N SER A 64 -12.36 -2.61 2.57
CA SER A 64 -13.65 -2.70 1.89
C SER A 64 -13.97 -1.37 1.18
N GLU A 65 -15.04 -1.36 0.38
CA GLU A 65 -15.53 -0.11 -0.24
C GLU A 65 -15.98 0.92 0.82
N GLU A 66 -16.53 0.49 1.93
CA GLU A 66 -16.88 1.35 3.05
C GLU A 66 -15.62 2.03 3.64
N HIS A 67 -14.55 1.26 3.89
CA HIS A 67 -13.27 1.81 4.34
C HIS A 67 -12.69 2.81 3.34
N ARG A 68 -12.79 2.54 2.03
CA ARG A 68 -12.34 3.46 0.98
C ARG A 68 -13.13 4.76 0.96
N SER A 69 -14.44 4.67 1.18
CA SER A 69 -15.31 5.83 1.29
C SER A 69 -14.92 6.72 2.48
N LEU A 70 -14.63 6.12 3.65
CA LEU A 70 -14.15 6.84 4.83
C LEU A 70 -12.82 7.54 4.56
N LEU A 71 -11.87 6.86 3.91
CA LEU A 71 -10.59 7.45 3.51
C LEU A 71 -10.78 8.63 2.57
N THR A 72 -11.64 8.49 1.57
CA THR A 72 -11.94 9.57 0.61
C THR A 72 -12.54 10.80 1.28
N GLN A 73 -13.47 10.61 2.23
CA GLN A 73 -14.04 11.71 3.00
C GLN A 73 -12.99 12.40 3.87
N ALA A 74 -12.15 11.62 4.54
CA ALA A 74 -11.12 12.16 5.42
C ALA A 74 -10.01 12.90 4.65
N GLN A 75 -9.69 12.50 3.42
CA GLN A 75 -8.71 13.18 2.53
C GLN A 75 -9.09 14.63 2.22
N ALA A 76 -10.36 15.01 2.30
CA ALA A 76 -10.78 16.39 2.15
C ALA A 76 -10.37 17.29 3.33
N ILE A 77 -9.97 16.70 4.47
CA ILE A 77 -9.71 17.40 5.73
C ILE A 77 -8.25 17.29 6.14
N ILE A 78 -7.63 16.11 5.97
CA ILE A 78 -6.25 15.80 6.36
C ILE A 78 -5.49 15.14 5.21
N PRO A 79 -4.16 15.32 5.12
CA PRO A 79 -3.34 14.56 4.17
C PRO A 79 -3.35 13.07 4.52
N ILE A 80 -3.65 12.22 3.53
CA ILE A 80 -3.64 10.76 3.70
C ILE A 80 -2.83 10.11 2.58
N LEU A 81 -1.86 9.27 2.94
CA LEU A 81 -1.17 8.37 2.03
C LEU A 81 -1.63 6.93 2.30
N VAL A 82 -2.26 6.32 1.31
CA VAL A 82 -2.61 4.89 1.33
C VAL A 82 -1.68 4.15 0.38
N ALA A 83 -0.90 3.20 0.90
CA ALA A 83 0.03 2.43 0.08
C ALA A 83 -0.01 0.95 0.48
N SER A 84 -0.50 0.11 -0.42
CA SER A 84 -0.53 -1.35 -0.25
C SER A 84 0.87 -1.97 -0.29
N ASN A 85 1.83 -1.26 -0.87
CA ASN A 85 3.23 -1.65 -0.95
C ASN A 85 4.14 -0.42 -0.98
N MET A 86 5.08 -0.35 -0.04
CA MET A 86 6.08 0.72 0.07
C MET A 86 7.48 0.25 -0.36
N SER A 87 7.57 -0.87 -1.09
CA SER A 87 8.84 -1.37 -1.61
C SER A 87 9.34 -0.53 -2.78
N ILE A 88 10.55 0.01 -2.67
CA ILE A 88 11.24 0.70 -3.77
C ILE A 88 11.37 -0.24 -4.98
N GLY A 89 11.59 -1.54 -4.75
CA GLY A 89 11.66 -2.55 -5.82
C GLY A 89 10.37 -2.64 -6.63
N ILE A 90 9.21 -2.59 -5.99
CA ILE A 90 7.91 -2.60 -6.67
C ILE A 90 7.67 -1.28 -7.41
N ALA A 91 8.04 -0.15 -6.83
CA ALA A 91 7.94 1.15 -7.50
C ALA A 91 8.81 1.18 -8.78
N ASN A 92 10.06 0.71 -8.69
CA ASN A 92 10.96 0.59 -9.83
C ASN A 92 10.45 -0.39 -10.90
N LEU A 93 9.86 -1.52 -10.49
CA LEU A 93 9.23 -2.47 -11.41
C LEU A 93 8.10 -1.80 -12.20
N LYS A 94 7.19 -1.10 -11.54
CA LYS A 94 6.08 -0.37 -12.18
C LYS A 94 6.61 0.68 -13.16
N GLN A 95 7.59 1.46 -12.77
CA GLN A 95 8.21 2.45 -13.65
C GLN A 95 8.89 1.82 -14.87
N SER A 96 9.61 0.71 -14.69
CA SER A 96 10.27 -0.01 -15.79
C SER A 96 9.26 -0.58 -16.78
N ILE A 97 8.14 -1.11 -16.29
CA ILE A 97 7.05 -1.61 -17.13
C ILE A 97 6.46 -0.46 -17.96
N ASN A 98 6.15 0.67 -17.34
CA ASN A 98 5.60 1.82 -18.03
C ASN A 98 6.55 2.32 -19.15
N CYS A 99 7.83 2.51 -18.81
CA CYS A 99 8.86 2.87 -19.80
C CYS A 99 8.94 1.89 -20.96
N PHE A 100 8.89 0.57 -20.68
CA PHE A 100 8.88 -0.45 -21.73
C PHE A 100 7.67 -0.33 -22.65
N LEU A 101 6.49 -0.14 -22.07
CA LEU A 101 5.24 -0.05 -22.82
C LEU A 101 5.10 1.25 -23.62
N GLU A 102 5.69 2.36 -23.17
CA GLU A 102 5.77 3.61 -23.91
C GLU A 102 6.57 3.48 -25.20
N THR A 103 7.64 2.70 -25.16
CA THR A 103 8.57 2.53 -26.29
C THR A 103 8.12 1.48 -27.31
N ARG A 104 7.06 0.74 -27.04
CA ARG A 104 6.59 -0.35 -27.90
C ARG A 104 5.23 -0.04 -28.52
N ALA A 105 5.11 -0.33 -29.80
CA ALA A 105 3.85 -0.32 -30.55
C ALA A 105 3.28 -1.73 -30.65
N GLY A 106 1.96 -1.85 -30.61
CA GLY A 106 1.24 -3.10 -30.89
C GLY A 106 0.40 -3.61 -29.73
N PRO A 107 -0.44 -4.60 -29.97
CA PRO A 107 -1.24 -5.23 -28.91
C PRO A 107 -0.35 -6.08 -28.01
N PHE A 108 -0.58 -5.99 -26.70
CA PHE A 108 0.10 -6.78 -25.70
C PHE A 108 -0.82 -7.82 -25.07
N THR A 109 -0.25 -8.95 -24.68
CA THR A 109 -0.85 -9.84 -23.68
C THR A 109 -0.03 -9.76 -22.41
N CYS A 110 -0.68 -9.50 -21.28
CA CYS A 110 -0.01 -9.35 -19.98
C CYS A 110 -0.37 -10.49 -19.05
N GLN A 111 0.63 -11.00 -18.34
CA GLN A 111 0.44 -11.96 -17.27
C GLN A 111 1.26 -11.53 -16.05
N ILE A 112 0.58 -11.45 -14.89
CA ILE A 112 1.23 -11.25 -13.61
C ILE A 112 1.32 -12.61 -12.92
N THR A 113 2.50 -12.99 -12.46
CA THR A 113 2.69 -14.17 -11.60
C THR A 113 3.23 -13.69 -10.26
N GLU A 114 2.53 -14.02 -9.19
CA GLU A 114 2.97 -13.69 -7.84
C GLU A 114 3.11 -14.95 -6.99
N MET A 115 4.12 -14.98 -6.13
CA MET A 115 4.41 -16.09 -5.24
C MET A 115 4.61 -15.56 -3.82
N HIS A 116 3.93 -16.17 -2.85
CA HIS A 116 4.06 -15.85 -1.44
C HIS A 116 4.06 -17.12 -0.59
N HIS A 117 4.39 -16.98 0.70
CA HIS A 117 4.36 -18.09 1.65
C HIS A 117 2.97 -18.72 1.75
N ALA A 118 2.94 -20.00 2.16
CA ALA A 118 1.71 -20.79 2.22
C ALA A 118 0.60 -20.19 3.12
N ASN A 119 0.99 -19.42 4.14
CA ASN A 119 0.06 -18.82 5.11
C ASN A 119 -0.51 -17.46 4.69
N LYS A 120 -0.20 -16.96 3.48
CA LYS A 120 -0.80 -15.70 3.01
C LYS A 120 -2.26 -15.92 2.59
N ILE A 121 -3.16 -15.19 3.23
CA ILE A 121 -4.61 -15.36 3.08
C ILE A 121 -5.14 -14.75 1.79
N ASP A 122 -4.74 -13.49 1.50
CA ASP A 122 -5.21 -12.77 0.31
C ASP A 122 -4.62 -13.39 -0.98
N SER A 123 -5.47 -13.64 -1.96
CA SER A 123 -5.11 -14.18 -3.27
C SER A 123 -6.05 -13.65 -4.35
N PRO A 124 -5.55 -12.89 -5.35
CA PRO A 124 -4.18 -12.39 -5.50
C PRO A 124 -3.76 -11.43 -4.39
N SER A 125 -2.44 -11.20 -4.25
CA SER A 125 -1.91 -10.22 -3.29
C SER A 125 -2.32 -8.79 -3.66
N GLY A 126 -2.42 -7.91 -2.66
CA GLY A 126 -2.72 -6.49 -2.88
C GLY A 126 -1.77 -5.83 -3.88
N THR A 127 -0.47 -6.19 -3.83
CA THR A 127 0.54 -5.72 -4.79
C THR A 127 0.26 -6.19 -6.22
N ALA A 128 -0.15 -7.44 -6.41
CA ALA A 128 -0.49 -7.94 -7.75
C ALA A 128 -1.73 -7.24 -8.33
N ILE A 129 -2.74 -6.97 -7.50
CA ILE A 129 -3.92 -6.20 -7.89
C ILE A 129 -3.54 -4.75 -8.24
N GLU A 130 -2.66 -4.12 -7.47
CA GLU A 130 -2.18 -2.77 -7.75
C GLU A 130 -1.41 -2.69 -9.08
N ILE A 131 -0.50 -3.64 -9.34
CA ILE A 131 0.22 -3.73 -10.61
C ILE A 131 -0.78 -3.94 -11.77
N MET A 132 -1.77 -4.83 -11.61
CA MET A 132 -2.79 -5.09 -12.62
C MET A 132 -3.57 -3.82 -12.96
N ARG A 133 -4.06 -3.09 -11.98
CA ARG A 133 -4.80 -1.83 -12.18
C ARG A 133 -3.94 -0.78 -12.90
N SER A 134 -2.70 -0.62 -12.47
CA SER A 134 -1.76 0.31 -13.12
C SER A 134 -1.52 -0.04 -14.58
N LEU A 135 -1.46 -1.33 -14.93
CA LEU A 135 -1.34 -1.80 -16.31
C LEU A 135 -2.63 -1.60 -17.12
N GLU A 136 -3.79 -1.85 -16.53
CA GLU A 136 -5.09 -1.62 -17.17
C GLU A 136 -5.28 -0.14 -17.51
N GLU A 137 -4.96 0.76 -16.59
CA GLU A 137 -5.03 2.22 -16.80
C GLU A 137 -4.07 2.67 -17.92
N PHE A 138 -2.84 2.14 -17.94
CA PHE A 138 -1.83 2.52 -18.92
C PHE A 138 -2.09 1.93 -20.31
N LEU A 139 -2.68 0.74 -20.40
CA LEU A 139 -2.83 -0.04 -21.61
C LEU A 139 -4.25 -0.05 -22.18
N THR A 140 -5.12 0.88 -21.79
CA THR A 140 -6.56 0.89 -22.11
C THR A 140 -6.86 0.51 -23.59
N ASP A 141 -6.01 0.97 -24.52
CA ASP A 141 -6.17 0.73 -25.97
C ASP A 141 -5.14 -0.26 -26.57
N LYS A 142 -4.26 -0.83 -25.74
CA LYS A 142 -3.12 -1.66 -26.20
C LYS A 142 -3.16 -3.11 -25.72
N ILE A 143 -4.13 -3.48 -24.89
CA ILE A 143 -4.29 -4.86 -24.40
C ILE A 143 -5.22 -5.62 -25.34
N SER A 144 -4.74 -6.74 -25.88
CA SER A 144 -5.52 -7.63 -26.75
C SER A 144 -6.38 -8.63 -25.97
N ALA A 145 -6.17 -8.77 -24.66
CA ALA A 145 -6.91 -9.70 -23.79
C ALA A 145 -6.81 -9.24 -22.32
N PRO A 146 -7.75 -9.62 -21.45
CA PRO A 146 -7.68 -9.33 -20.02
C PRO A 146 -6.37 -9.80 -19.38
N ILE A 147 -5.83 -8.99 -18.45
CA ILE A 147 -4.60 -9.32 -17.74
C ILE A 147 -4.84 -10.55 -16.86
N LYS A 148 -4.01 -11.57 -17.04
CA LYS A 148 -4.09 -12.80 -16.24
C LYS A 148 -3.23 -12.67 -14.99
N VAL A 149 -3.82 -12.94 -13.82
CA VAL A 149 -3.08 -12.99 -12.55
C VAL A 149 -3.00 -14.44 -12.09
N LYS A 150 -1.77 -14.94 -11.91
CA LYS A 150 -1.49 -16.26 -11.35
C LYS A 150 -0.88 -16.10 -9.96
N ALA A 151 -1.62 -16.51 -8.93
CA ALA A 151 -1.17 -16.47 -7.56
C ALA A 151 -0.71 -17.86 -7.10
N LEU A 152 0.49 -17.94 -6.54
CA LEU A 152 1.08 -19.17 -6.00
C LEU A 152 1.35 -19.00 -4.48
N ARG A 153 1.10 -20.08 -3.73
CA ARG A 153 1.34 -20.13 -2.27
C ARG A 153 2.26 -21.29 -1.99
N LEU A 154 3.55 -21.00 -1.71
CA LEU A 154 4.62 -21.99 -1.66
C LEU A 154 5.56 -21.74 -0.48
N GLY A 155 5.68 -22.71 0.41
CA GLY A 155 6.70 -22.73 1.46
C GLY A 155 6.77 -21.45 2.29
N LYS A 156 7.97 -20.84 2.37
CA LYS A 156 8.28 -19.62 3.15
C LYS A 156 8.69 -18.44 2.26
N ILE A 157 8.22 -18.37 1.03
CA ILE A 157 8.57 -17.31 0.08
C ILE A 157 7.97 -15.96 0.56
N PHE A 158 8.80 -14.93 0.68
CA PHE A 158 8.38 -13.62 1.21
C PHE A 158 7.51 -12.79 0.26
N GLY A 159 7.69 -12.96 -1.04
CA GLY A 159 6.93 -12.27 -2.08
C GLY A 159 7.78 -12.07 -3.33
N ILE A 160 7.34 -12.66 -4.44
CA ILE A 160 7.96 -12.50 -5.77
C ILE A 160 6.85 -12.08 -6.72
N HIS A 161 7.11 -11.04 -7.52
CA HIS A 161 6.21 -10.57 -8.55
C HIS A 161 6.94 -10.56 -9.91
N ARG A 162 6.29 -11.12 -10.92
CA ARG A 162 6.76 -11.17 -12.30
C ARG A 162 5.64 -10.69 -13.22
N VAL A 163 5.99 -9.79 -14.10
CA VAL A 163 5.12 -9.28 -15.16
C VAL A 163 5.70 -9.61 -16.52
#